data_a0ec68ea9f80057ebc2e6f8653c1e56f
#
_entry.id   a0ec68ea9f80057ebc2e6f8653c1e56f
#
_cell.length_a   1.000
_cell.length_b   1.000
_cell.length_c   1.000
_cell.angle_alpha   90.00
_cell.angle_beta   90.00
_cell.angle_gamma   90.00
#
_symmetry.space_group_name_H-M   'P 1'
#
loop_
_entity.id
_entity.type
_entity.pdbx_description
1 polymer ?
#
loop_
_entity_poly.entity_id
_entity_poly.type
_entity_poly.pdbx_seq_one_letter_code
_entity_poly.pdbx_strand_id
1 'polypeptide(L)'
;LKYDEVTDTTDSVPEFVFRNARYSRYENSKKSIYLSAGLLEQYKKDSASYARNAVFSTWDKDGTLDTEGKCYLLGINSNEEIYTLFNDILIKNTSQNFKIRAENLRWNGKTEQLTAGADETVYITKDDVELSGKGFSASGVNRNYRFSSSVNGTMTTKDEPSSEQIQAAEE
;
A
#
# COMPACT_ATOMS: atom_id res chain seq x y z
N LEU A 1 35.67 37.43 -16.26
CA LEU A 1 34.30 37.25 -15.79
C LEU A 1 34.04 35.75 -15.70
N LYS A 2 34.01 35.22 -14.47
CA LYS A 2 33.49 33.87 -14.25
C LYS A 2 31.96 34.02 -14.25
N TYR A 3 31.31 33.37 -15.20
CA TYR A 3 29.88 33.11 -15.10
C TYR A 3 29.73 32.01 -14.03
N ASP A 4 29.10 32.33 -12.90
CA ASP A 4 28.57 31.32 -12.01
C ASP A 4 27.52 30.54 -12.81
N GLU A 5 27.69 29.23 -12.92
CA GLU A 5 26.64 28.33 -13.41
C GLU A 5 25.45 28.53 -12.49
N VAL A 6 24.42 29.19 -12.97
CA VAL A 6 23.11 29.21 -12.33
C VAL A 6 22.65 27.77 -12.36
N THR A 7 22.77 27.09 -11.23
CA THR A 7 22.20 25.75 -11.05
C THR A 7 20.71 25.89 -11.32
N ASP A 8 20.25 25.29 -12.41
CA ASP A 8 18.85 25.33 -12.78
C ASP A 8 18.02 24.58 -11.72
N THR A 9 17.43 25.32 -10.78
CA THR A 9 16.58 24.80 -9.70
C THR A 9 15.16 24.48 -10.15
N THR A 10 14.85 24.64 -11.46
CA THR A 10 13.52 24.39 -12.04
C THR A 10 13.04 22.96 -11.85
N ASP A 11 13.95 22.00 -11.73
CA ASP A 11 13.62 20.58 -11.49
C ASP A 11 13.13 20.28 -10.05
N SER A 12 13.33 21.19 -9.11
CA SER A 12 12.93 21.05 -7.70
C SER A 12 11.56 21.68 -7.40
N VAL A 13 10.97 22.36 -8.37
CA VAL A 13 9.65 23.01 -8.22
C VAL A 13 8.59 22.18 -8.92
N PRO A 14 7.48 21.88 -8.27
CA PRO A 14 6.39 21.17 -8.94
C PRO A 14 5.81 21.98 -10.08
N GLU A 15 5.54 21.33 -11.20
CA GLU A 15 4.84 21.92 -12.35
C GLU A 15 3.37 22.18 -12.01
N PHE A 16 2.75 21.25 -11.27
CA PHE A 16 1.38 21.36 -10.80
C PHE A 16 1.26 20.98 -9.31
N VAL A 17 0.41 21.71 -8.62
CA VAL A 17 0.06 21.44 -7.21
C VAL A 17 -1.46 21.44 -7.08
N PHE A 18 -2.02 20.32 -6.63
CA PHE A 18 -3.45 20.15 -6.41
C PHE A 18 -3.71 19.92 -4.92
N ARG A 19 -4.68 20.65 -4.35
CA ARG A 19 -5.16 20.44 -2.98
C ARG A 19 -6.46 19.66 -3.03
N ASN A 20 -6.63 18.72 -2.08
CA ASN A 20 -7.79 17.83 -2.02
C ASN A 20 -8.05 17.13 -3.36
N ALA A 21 -6.98 16.60 -3.94
CA ALA A 21 -6.98 15.95 -5.23
C ALA A 21 -7.80 14.65 -5.20
N ARG A 22 -8.49 14.37 -6.29
CA ARG A 22 -9.18 13.10 -6.54
C ARG A 22 -8.91 12.67 -7.96
N TYR A 23 -8.45 11.43 -8.11
CA TYR A 23 -8.13 10.83 -9.40
C TYR A 23 -8.89 9.50 -9.54
N SER A 24 -9.44 9.25 -10.71
CA SER A 24 -10.06 7.96 -11.04
C SER A 24 -9.62 7.52 -12.43
N ARG A 25 -9.21 6.27 -12.56
CA ARG A 25 -8.94 5.62 -13.83
C ARG A 25 -10.03 4.59 -14.13
N TYR A 26 -10.44 4.56 -15.39
CA TYR A 26 -11.42 3.60 -15.89
C TYR A 26 -10.79 2.79 -17.01
N GLU A 27 -11.03 1.49 -16.98
CA GLU A 27 -10.65 0.54 -18.02
C GLU A 27 -11.90 -0.22 -18.46
N ASN A 28 -12.18 -0.22 -19.77
CA ASN A 28 -13.40 -0.84 -20.31
C ASN A 28 -14.68 -0.37 -19.59
N SER A 29 -14.80 0.93 -19.35
CA SER A 29 -15.92 1.57 -18.64
C SER A 29 -16.10 1.18 -17.18
N LYS A 30 -15.17 0.41 -16.61
CA LYS A 30 -15.14 0.06 -15.17
C LYS A 30 -14.03 0.82 -14.47
N LYS A 31 -14.31 1.26 -13.24
CA LYS A 31 -13.29 1.91 -12.41
C LYS A 31 -12.21 0.88 -12.08
N SER A 32 -10.94 1.22 -12.34
CA SER A 32 -9.78 0.37 -12.05
C SER A 32 -8.96 0.90 -10.87
N ILE A 33 -8.83 2.23 -10.77
CA ILE A 33 -8.08 2.89 -9.70
C ILE A 33 -8.83 4.12 -9.23
N TYR A 34 -8.79 4.35 -7.92
CA TYR A 34 -9.15 5.60 -7.27
C TYR A 34 -8.01 6.04 -6.36
N LEU A 35 -7.69 7.32 -6.40
CA LEU A 35 -6.73 7.96 -5.50
C LEU A 35 -7.32 9.28 -5.01
N SER A 36 -7.28 9.51 -3.70
CA SER A 36 -7.47 10.83 -3.10
C SER A 36 -6.25 11.22 -2.30
N ALA A 37 -5.93 12.50 -2.28
CA ALA A 37 -4.80 13.06 -1.55
C ALA A 37 -5.12 14.46 -1.04
N GLY A 38 -4.64 14.79 0.15
CA GLY A 38 -4.73 16.16 0.67
C GLY A 38 -3.90 17.14 -0.17
N LEU A 39 -2.76 16.68 -0.65
CA LEU A 39 -1.88 17.44 -1.56
C LEU A 39 -1.31 16.48 -2.60
N LEU A 40 -1.36 16.86 -3.88
CA LEU A 40 -0.72 16.17 -4.99
C LEU A 40 0.20 17.15 -5.71
N GLU A 41 1.47 16.83 -5.78
CA GLU A 41 2.50 17.58 -6.49
C GLU A 41 3.00 16.76 -7.66
N GLN A 42 3.07 17.39 -8.82
CA GLN A 42 3.57 16.75 -10.05
C GLN A 42 4.80 17.50 -10.55
N TYR A 43 5.84 16.75 -10.84
CA TYR A 43 7.13 17.24 -11.30
C TYR A 43 7.34 16.85 -12.77
N LYS A 44 7.89 17.78 -13.54
CA LYS A 44 8.19 17.54 -14.96
C LYS A 44 9.30 16.50 -15.12
N LYS A 45 10.32 16.57 -14.27
CA LYS A 45 11.41 15.62 -14.25
C LYS A 45 10.94 14.25 -13.79
N ASP A 46 11.33 13.21 -14.53
CA ASP A 46 11.09 11.80 -14.23
C ASP A 46 9.61 11.40 -14.15
N SER A 47 8.68 12.26 -14.61
CA SER A 47 7.23 12.04 -14.49
C SER A 47 6.83 11.63 -13.06
N ALA A 48 7.50 12.22 -12.07
CA ALA A 48 7.27 11.95 -10.67
C ALA A 48 6.09 12.75 -10.15
N SER A 49 5.27 12.09 -9.36
CA SER A 49 4.21 12.72 -8.57
C SER A 49 4.29 12.27 -7.13
N TYR A 50 3.93 13.17 -6.20
CA TYR A 50 3.90 12.88 -4.78
C TYR A 50 2.53 13.23 -4.22
N ALA A 51 1.87 12.25 -3.60
CA ALA A 51 0.56 12.40 -2.98
C ALA A 51 0.70 12.29 -1.46
N ARG A 52 0.32 13.35 -0.74
CA ARG A 52 0.35 13.39 0.73
C ARG A 52 -1.03 13.10 1.29
N ASN A 53 -1.08 12.32 2.40
CA ASN A 53 -2.31 11.79 2.97
C ASN A 53 -3.12 11.04 1.90
N ALA A 54 -2.45 10.09 1.26
CA ALA A 54 -3.00 9.32 0.17
C ALA A 54 -3.94 8.22 0.67
N VAL A 55 -5.08 8.09 0.02
CA VAL A 55 -6.01 6.96 0.15
C VAL A 55 -6.30 6.45 -1.26
N PHE A 56 -6.17 5.16 -1.46
CA PHE A 56 -6.37 4.56 -2.78
C PHE A 56 -7.21 3.29 -2.70
N SER A 57 -7.83 2.97 -3.83
CA SER A 57 -8.58 1.73 -4.03
C SER A 57 -8.34 1.22 -5.44
N THR A 58 -8.29 -0.10 -5.59
CA THR A 58 -8.21 -0.78 -6.88
C THR A 58 -9.34 -1.78 -7.03
N TRP A 59 -9.78 -1.99 -8.26
CA TRP A 59 -10.80 -2.95 -8.64
C TRP A 59 -10.24 -3.91 -9.66
N ASP A 60 -10.70 -5.15 -9.60
CA ASP A 60 -10.38 -6.15 -10.60
C ASP A 60 -11.16 -5.91 -11.92
N LYS A 61 -10.89 -6.75 -12.92
CA LYS A 61 -11.53 -6.65 -14.25
C LYS A 61 -13.03 -6.86 -14.21
N ASP A 62 -13.54 -7.54 -13.18
CA ASP A 62 -14.97 -7.78 -12.99
C ASP A 62 -15.66 -6.59 -12.33
N GLY A 63 -14.88 -5.63 -11.81
CA GLY A 63 -15.36 -4.44 -11.12
C GLY A 63 -15.59 -4.68 -9.62
N THR A 64 -15.02 -5.76 -9.07
CA THR A 64 -15.03 -6.04 -7.64
C THR A 64 -13.87 -5.31 -6.98
N LEU A 65 -14.11 -4.72 -5.80
CA LEU A 65 -13.07 -4.07 -5.01
C LEU A 65 -12.02 -5.11 -4.61
N ASP A 66 -10.79 -4.90 -5.02
CA ASP A 66 -9.67 -5.80 -4.73
C ASP A 66 -8.83 -5.32 -3.55
N THR A 67 -8.33 -4.09 -3.62
CA THR A 67 -7.43 -3.54 -2.61
C THR A 67 -7.84 -2.13 -2.22
N GLU A 68 -7.76 -1.85 -0.93
CA GLU A 68 -7.83 -0.51 -0.37
C GLU A 68 -6.55 -0.22 0.42
N GLY A 69 -6.08 1.02 0.35
CA GLY A 69 -4.88 1.40 1.07
C GLY A 69 -4.84 2.86 1.45
N LYS A 70 -3.98 3.14 2.42
CA LYS A 70 -3.61 4.50 2.83
C LYS A 70 -2.16 4.58 3.21
N CYS A 71 -1.57 5.75 3.03
CA CYS A 71 -0.25 6.09 3.54
C CYS A 71 -0.12 7.62 3.70
N TYR A 72 0.88 8.03 4.46
CA TYR A 72 1.17 9.45 4.61
C TYR A 72 1.69 10.08 3.31
N LEU A 73 2.64 9.41 2.64
CA LEU A 73 3.22 9.86 1.38
C LEU A 73 3.26 8.71 0.36
N LEU A 74 2.75 8.96 -0.83
CA LEU A 74 2.83 8.09 -1.99
C LEU A 74 3.65 8.76 -3.08
N GLY A 75 4.80 8.20 -3.42
CA GLY A 75 5.59 8.55 -4.60
C GLY A 75 5.15 7.73 -5.80
N ILE A 76 4.94 8.38 -6.93
CA ILE A 76 4.46 7.77 -8.17
C ILE A 76 5.46 8.09 -9.28
N ASN A 77 6.04 7.07 -9.90
CA ASN A 77 6.76 7.16 -11.15
C ASN A 77 5.94 6.47 -12.24
N SER A 78 5.22 7.26 -13.03
CA SER A 78 4.29 6.73 -14.03
C SER A 78 4.98 6.04 -15.19
N ASN A 79 6.20 6.46 -15.56
CA ASN A 79 6.95 5.87 -16.67
C ASN A 79 7.46 4.47 -16.33
N GLU A 80 7.88 4.28 -15.09
CA GLU A 80 8.41 3.01 -14.61
C GLU A 80 7.33 2.14 -13.96
N GLU A 81 6.14 2.69 -13.72
CA GLU A 81 5.05 2.06 -12.96
C GLU A 81 5.49 1.64 -11.55
N ILE A 82 6.31 2.49 -10.92
CA ILE A 82 6.78 2.31 -9.56
C ILE A 82 6.00 3.21 -8.62
N TYR A 83 5.51 2.62 -7.55
CA TYR A 83 4.78 3.29 -6.48
C TYR A 83 5.49 3.03 -5.15
N THR A 84 5.91 4.08 -4.47
CA THR A 84 6.58 3.96 -3.18
C THR A 84 5.72 4.58 -2.09
N LEU A 85 5.39 3.80 -1.08
CA LEU A 85 4.54 4.20 0.03
C LEU A 85 5.41 4.42 1.26
N PHE A 86 5.18 5.52 1.95
CA PHE A 86 5.91 5.90 3.16
C PHE A 86 4.96 6.28 4.28
N ASN A 87 5.27 5.80 5.46
CA ASN A 87 4.70 6.06 6.76
C ASN A 87 3.18 5.77 6.87
N ASP A 88 2.81 5.20 7.99
CA ASP A 88 1.41 4.87 8.33
C ASP A 88 0.71 4.05 7.24
N ILE A 89 1.42 3.12 6.63
CA ILE A 89 0.88 2.31 5.56
C ILE A 89 -0.08 1.27 6.13
N LEU A 90 -1.29 1.25 5.60
CA LEU A 90 -2.25 0.19 5.78
C LEU A 90 -2.81 -0.20 4.41
N ILE A 91 -2.64 -1.46 4.04
CA ILE A 91 -3.22 -2.06 2.83
C ILE A 91 -4.16 -3.18 3.26
N LYS A 92 -5.36 -3.21 2.70
CA LYS A 92 -6.33 -4.28 2.87
C LYS A 92 -6.60 -4.91 1.51
N ASN A 93 -6.40 -6.21 1.41
CA ASN A 93 -6.88 -6.97 0.27
C ASN A 93 -8.21 -7.62 0.63
N THR A 94 -9.26 -7.24 -0.09
CA THR A 94 -10.63 -7.67 0.22
C THR A 94 -10.87 -9.12 -0.20
N SER A 95 -10.32 -9.53 -1.34
CA SER A 95 -10.53 -10.87 -1.91
C SER A 95 -9.85 -11.98 -1.10
N GLN A 96 -8.72 -11.66 -0.45
CA GLN A 96 -7.95 -12.62 0.35
C GLN A 96 -8.09 -12.41 1.86
N ASN A 97 -8.86 -11.41 2.27
CA ASN A 97 -9.11 -11.04 3.67
C ASN A 97 -7.82 -10.88 4.48
N PHE A 98 -6.85 -10.12 3.96
CA PHE A 98 -5.66 -9.81 4.72
C PHE A 98 -5.35 -8.32 4.76
N LYS A 99 -4.59 -7.91 5.77
CA LYS A 99 -4.11 -6.55 5.98
C LYS A 99 -2.59 -6.55 6.08
N ILE A 100 -1.97 -5.52 5.51
CA ILE A 100 -0.54 -5.26 5.63
C ILE A 100 -0.37 -3.91 6.32
N ARG A 101 0.50 -3.85 7.34
CA ARG A 101 0.97 -2.62 7.98
C ARG A 101 2.49 -2.53 7.85
N ALA A 102 2.98 -1.37 7.45
CA ALA A 102 4.40 -1.11 7.27
C ALA A 102 4.68 0.39 7.26
N GLU A 103 5.96 0.77 7.31
CA GLU A 103 6.40 2.16 7.19
C GLU A 103 7.03 2.48 5.83
N ASN A 104 7.44 1.47 5.08
CA ASN A 104 7.98 1.63 3.73
C ASN A 104 7.66 0.41 2.87
N LEU A 105 6.97 0.63 1.75
CA LEU A 105 6.66 -0.40 0.75
C LEU A 105 6.88 0.15 -0.65
N ARG A 106 7.26 -0.72 -1.58
CA ARG A 106 7.41 -0.42 -2.99
C ARG A 106 6.62 -1.42 -3.83
N TRP A 107 5.71 -0.91 -4.63
CA TRP A 107 4.99 -1.68 -5.63
C TRP A 107 5.61 -1.44 -7.01
N ASN A 108 5.88 -2.51 -7.73
CA ASN A 108 6.28 -2.48 -9.13
C ASN A 108 5.12 -3.02 -9.98
N GLY A 109 4.49 -2.14 -10.75
CA GLY A 109 3.33 -2.48 -11.58
C GLY A 109 3.68 -3.41 -12.74
N LYS A 110 4.92 -3.35 -13.28
CA LYS A 110 5.35 -4.21 -14.39
C LYS A 110 5.57 -5.66 -13.97
N THR A 111 6.08 -5.85 -12.77
CA THR A 111 6.36 -7.20 -12.23
C THR A 111 5.28 -7.69 -11.26
N GLU A 112 4.32 -6.83 -10.92
CA GLU A 112 3.28 -7.08 -9.92
C GLU A 112 3.86 -7.57 -8.58
N GLN A 113 4.91 -6.90 -8.13
CA GLN A 113 5.58 -7.21 -6.87
C GLN A 113 5.50 -6.07 -5.88
N LEU A 114 5.13 -6.42 -4.64
CA LEU A 114 5.18 -5.55 -3.48
C LEU A 114 6.36 -5.97 -2.60
N THR A 115 7.26 -5.05 -2.30
CA THR A 115 8.47 -5.32 -1.53
C THR A 115 8.65 -4.29 -0.42
N ALA A 116 9.30 -4.70 0.67
CA ALA A 116 9.83 -3.82 1.70
C ALA A 116 11.35 -3.84 1.70
N GLY A 117 11.96 -2.85 2.33
CA GLY A 117 13.42 -2.86 2.58
C GLY A 117 13.84 -4.06 3.45
N ALA A 118 15.10 -4.46 3.35
CA ALA A 118 15.63 -5.64 4.05
C ALA A 118 15.48 -5.54 5.58
N ASP A 119 15.60 -4.33 6.14
CA ASP A 119 15.50 -4.06 7.58
C ASP A 119 14.12 -3.60 8.04
N GLU A 120 13.19 -3.40 7.11
CA GLU A 120 11.81 -3.00 7.41
C GLU A 120 11.00 -4.16 7.97
N THR A 121 10.32 -3.92 9.09
CA THR A 121 9.38 -4.89 9.64
C THR A 121 8.00 -4.66 9.03
N VAL A 122 7.43 -5.72 8.46
CA VAL A 122 6.07 -5.73 7.91
C VAL A 122 5.19 -6.64 8.74
N TYR A 123 3.99 -6.17 9.03
CA TYR A 123 2.96 -6.91 9.78
C TYR A 123 1.85 -7.32 8.83
N ILE A 124 1.47 -8.60 8.86
CA ILE A 124 0.35 -9.16 8.10
C ILE A 124 -0.65 -9.73 9.08
N THR A 125 -1.89 -9.32 8.94
CA THR A 125 -3.01 -9.92 9.68
C THR A 125 -3.94 -10.60 8.69
N LYS A 126 -4.21 -11.89 8.91
CA LYS A 126 -5.18 -12.67 8.15
C LYS A 126 -5.99 -13.50 9.12
N ASP A 127 -7.30 -13.30 9.10
CA ASP A 127 -8.20 -13.92 10.07
C ASP A 127 -7.75 -13.58 11.52
N ASP A 128 -7.51 -14.58 12.37
CA ASP A 128 -7.05 -14.42 13.75
C ASP A 128 -5.51 -14.59 13.91
N VAL A 129 -4.77 -14.59 12.77
CA VAL A 129 -3.32 -14.76 12.76
C VAL A 129 -2.64 -13.44 12.41
N GLU A 130 -1.71 -13.00 13.24
CA GLU A 130 -0.79 -11.91 12.94
C GLU A 130 0.62 -12.48 12.75
N LEU A 131 1.24 -12.12 11.63
CA LEU A 131 2.62 -12.44 11.29
C LEU A 131 3.40 -11.15 11.11
N SER A 132 4.64 -11.13 11.54
CA SER A 132 5.58 -10.06 11.26
C SER A 132 6.94 -10.60 10.85
N GLY A 133 7.66 -9.83 10.06
CA GLY A 133 9.01 -10.23 9.63
C GLY A 133 9.67 -9.15 8.82
N LYS A 134 10.93 -9.40 8.45
CA LYS A 134 11.75 -8.52 7.63
C LYS A 134 11.99 -9.11 6.24
N GLY A 135 12.40 -8.24 5.30
CA GLY A 135 12.64 -8.64 3.92
C GLY A 135 11.38 -9.17 3.24
N PHE A 136 10.28 -8.46 3.44
CA PHE A 136 8.97 -8.80 2.88
C PHE A 136 8.94 -8.69 1.37
N SER A 137 8.35 -9.68 0.71
CA SER A 137 8.03 -9.67 -0.71
C SER A 137 6.72 -10.40 -0.94
N ALA A 138 5.82 -9.81 -1.72
CA ALA A 138 4.57 -10.41 -2.16
C ALA A 138 4.44 -10.31 -3.69
N SER A 139 3.83 -11.32 -4.30
CA SER A 139 3.53 -11.38 -5.72
C SER A 139 2.04 -11.29 -5.96
N GLY A 140 1.61 -10.31 -6.76
CA GLY A 140 0.23 -10.18 -7.22
C GLY A 140 -0.18 -11.33 -8.15
N VAL A 141 0.75 -11.80 -8.99
CA VAL A 141 0.50 -12.90 -9.93
C VAL A 141 0.23 -14.22 -9.21
N ASN A 142 1.13 -14.60 -8.28
CA ASN A 142 1.05 -15.87 -7.55
C ASN A 142 0.24 -15.79 -6.27
N ARG A 143 -0.17 -14.59 -5.86
CA ARG A 143 -0.91 -14.31 -4.63
C ARG A 143 -0.28 -14.89 -3.37
N ASN A 144 1.05 -14.90 -3.32
CA ASN A 144 1.83 -15.39 -2.20
C ASN A 144 2.73 -14.28 -1.65
N TYR A 145 3.18 -14.45 -0.41
CA TYR A 145 4.13 -13.57 0.23
C TYR A 145 5.18 -14.38 1.00
N ARG A 146 6.32 -13.74 1.26
CA ARG A 146 7.41 -14.31 2.04
C ARG A 146 8.12 -13.25 2.85
N PHE A 147 8.75 -13.69 3.92
CA PHE A 147 9.75 -12.93 4.68
C PHE A 147 11.10 -13.61 4.52
N SER A 148 12.19 -12.83 4.48
CA SER A 148 13.55 -13.39 4.41
C SER A 148 14.15 -13.65 5.78
N SER A 149 13.69 -12.97 6.84
CA SER A 149 14.23 -13.11 8.19
C SER A 149 13.28 -12.60 9.29
N SER A 150 13.61 -12.91 10.54
CA SER A 150 12.96 -12.38 11.75
C SER A 150 11.44 -12.58 11.77
N VAL A 151 10.98 -13.78 11.42
CA VAL A 151 9.54 -14.08 11.38
C VAL A 151 9.02 -14.38 12.78
N ASN A 152 7.97 -13.66 13.17
CA ASN A 152 7.21 -13.88 14.40
C ASN A 152 5.72 -14.03 14.06
N GLY A 153 5.01 -14.83 14.82
CA GLY A 153 3.57 -15.04 14.61
C GLY A 153 2.82 -15.15 15.92
N THR A 154 1.59 -14.62 15.94
CA THR A 154 0.64 -14.73 17.05
C THR A 154 -0.70 -15.19 16.48
N MET A 155 -1.32 -16.17 17.13
CA MET A 155 -2.66 -16.63 16.81
C MET A 155 -3.57 -16.38 18.01
N THR A 156 -4.73 -15.77 17.76
CA THR A 156 -5.77 -15.61 18.78
C THR A 156 -6.83 -16.69 18.54
N THR A 157 -6.93 -17.64 19.48
CA THR A 157 -8.03 -18.61 19.48
C THR A 157 -9.21 -18.02 20.28
N LYS A 158 -10.39 -18.03 19.70
CA LYS A 158 -11.62 -17.78 20.45
C LYS A 158 -11.90 -19.04 21.25
N ASP A 159 -11.89 -18.94 22.58
CA ASP A 159 -12.38 -20.01 23.43
C ASP A 159 -13.87 -20.22 23.11
N GLU A 160 -14.23 -21.36 22.53
CA GLU A 160 -15.62 -21.80 22.53
C GLU A 160 -16.03 -21.98 23.99
N PRO A 161 -17.21 -21.46 24.43
CA PRO A 161 -17.67 -21.69 25.78
C PRO A 161 -17.72 -23.21 26.03
N SER A 162 -16.98 -23.68 27.03
CA SER A 162 -16.96 -25.09 27.36
C SER A 162 -18.39 -25.54 27.66
N SER A 163 -18.74 -26.74 27.18
CA SER A 163 -20.06 -27.35 27.35
C SER A 163 -20.52 -27.47 28.83
N GLU A 164 -19.67 -27.20 29.81
CA GLU A 164 -20.00 -27.14 31.24
C GLU A 164 -20.75 -25.87 31.66
N GLN A 165 -20.71 -24.78 30.85
CA GLN A 165 -21.48 -23.55 31.17
C GLN A 165 -22.91 -23.57 30.66
N ILE A 166 -23.27 -24.53 29.82
CA ILE A 166 -24.63 -24.65 29.28
C ILE A 166 -25.57 -25.41 30.24
N GLN A 167 -25.02 -26.24 31.13
CA GLN A 167 -25.85 -26.98 32.12
C GLN A 167 -26.23 -26.18 33.37
N ALA A 168 -25.60 -25.04 33.64
CA ALA A 168 -25.91 -24.20 34.80
C ALA A 168 -27.03 -23.18 34.59
N ALA A 169 -27.62 -23.10 33.39
CA ALA A 169 -28.68 -22.15 33.02
C ALA A 169 -30.07 -22.81 32.91
N GLU A 170 -30.21 -24.11 33.21
CA GLU A 170 -31.47 -24.86 33.15
C GLU A 170 -31.92 -25.44 34.50
N GLU A 171 -31.44 -24.93 35.64
CA GLU A 171 -32.01 -25.21 36.96
C GLU A 171 -32.68 -24.01 37.60
#